data_28482a234c12e578dd3b75e257040366
#
_entry.id   28482a234c12e578dd3b75e257040366
#
_cell.length_a   1.000
_cell.length_b   1.000
_cell.length_c   1.000
_cell.angle_alpha   90.00
_cell.angle_beta   90.00
_cell.angle_gamma   90.00
#
_symmetry.space_group_name_H-M   'P 1'
#
loop_
_entity.id
_entity.type
_entity.pdbx_description
1 polymer ?
#
loop_
_entity_poly.entity_id
_entity_poly.type
_entity_poly.pdbx_seq_one_letter_code
_entity_poly.pdbx_strand_id
1 'polypeptide(L)'
;KVTGVGTGTTNITVTTSNGKSAACKVTVVRQTPSVNYSTHVQDIGWQGYVKDGSTAGTTGQSKRLEAIRIKLSNNTSYKGTIQYQTHIQDIGWQGWKMNDEMSGTSGQSKRLEAIRIKLTDELAENYDIYYRVHAQEFGWLGWAKNGESAGTAGYSYRLEAIEVKLVEKGGKAPGSTQDAYRQRYVSYQTHVQDIGWQGIKYDGEEAGTSGQSKRLEAINISLSNPLYSGSIEYQTHVQDIGWQGWKANGQMAGTSGQSKRLE
;
A
#
# COMPACT_ATOMS: atom_id res chain seq x y z
N LYS A 1 10.92 -18.54 44.66
CA LYS A 1 10.62 -18.08 43.29
C LYS A 1 9.75 -16.83 43.39
N VAL A 2 10.15 -15.73 42.76
CA VAL A 2 9.37 -14.50 42.67
C VAL A 2 8.66 -14.49 41.28
N THR A 3 7.36 -14.25 41.28
CA THR A 3 6.58 -14.20 40.05
C THR A 3 5.95 -12.78 39.96
N GLY A 4 6.21 -12.08 38.86
CA GLY A 4 5.59 -10.79 38.60
C GLY A 4 4.15 -11.01 38.16
N VAL A 5 3.18 -10.31 38.78
CA VAL A 5 1.75 -10.35 38.45
C VAL A 5 1.26 -9.07 37.76
N GLY A 6 2.12 -8.07 37.64
CA GLY A 6 1.86 -6.78 36.98
C GLY A 6 3.14 -5.98 36.80
N THR A 7 3.10 -4.96 35.94
CA THR A 7 4.24 -4.05 35.74
C THR A 7 4.38 -3.12 36.95
N GLY A 8 5.61 -2.80 37.33
CA GLY A 8 5.88 -1.90 38.42
C GLY A 8 7.22 -2.18 39.08
N THR A 9 7.52 -1.41 40.10
CA THR A 9 8.73 -1.58 40.89
C THR A 9 8.36 -1.79 42.35
N THR A 10 8.95 -2.79 42.97
CA THR A 10 8.79 -3.09 44.43
C THR A 10 10.11 -3.48 45.03
N ASN A 11 10.22 -3.35 46.32
CA ASN A 11 11.35 -3.92 47.12
C ASN A 11 10.91 -5.21 47.75
N ILE A 12 11.72 -6.24 47.56
CA ILE A 12 11.60 -7.50 48.30
C ILE A 12 12.58 -7.43 49.44
N THR A 13 12.08 -7.46 50.68
CA THR A 13 12.90 -7.42 51.89
C THR A 13 12.90 -8.79 52.55
N VAL A 14 14.06 -9.29 52.82
CA VAL A 14 14.28 -10.53 53.63
C VAL A 14 14.80 -10.09 54.98
N THR A 15 14.16 -10.58 56.05
CA THR A 15 14.57 -10.32 57.41
C THR A 15 14.88 -11.65 58.10
N THR A 16 16.03 -11.73 58.73
CA THR A 16 16.47 -12.93 59.49
C THR A 16 15.88 -12.91 60.90
N SER A 17 15.86 -14.06 61.57
CA SER A 17 15.34 -14.20 62.92
C SER A 17 16.05 -13.32 64.00
N ASN A 18 17.26 -12.88 63.73
CA ASN A 18 18.01 -11.93 64.57
C ASN A 18 17.82 -10.45 64.13
N GLY A 19 16.78 -10.15 63.31
CA GLY A 19 16.37 -8.78 62.95
C GLY A 19 17.21 -8.10 61.85
N LYS A 20 18.20 -8.78 61.25
CA LYS A 20 18.94 -8.22 60.12
C LYS A 20 18.12 -8.31 58.85
N SER A 21 18.03 -7.20 58.07
CA SER A 21 17.28 -7.14 56.83
C SER A 21 18.18 -6.79 55.63
N ALA A 22 17.83 -7.34 54.47
CA ALA A 22 18.36 -6.93 53.17
C ALA A 22 17.21 -6.74 52.19
N ALA A 23 17.28 -5.71 51.36
CA ALA A 23 16.25 -5.41 50.36
C ALA A 23 16.83 -5.52 48.93
N CYS A 24 16.06 -6.12 48.04
CA CYS A 24 16.31 -6.15 46.60
C CYS A 24 15.20 -5.40 45.86
N LYS A 25 15.58 -4.45 45.06
CA LYS A 25 14.63 -3.72 44.17
C LYS A 25 14.34 -4.60 42.95
N VAL A 26 13.07 -4.95 42.76
CA VAL A 26 12.60 -5.71 41.60
C VAL A 26 11.70 -4.82 40.73
N THR A 27 12.04 -4.75 39.46
CA THR A 27 11.23 -4.05 38.48
C THR A 27 10.67 -5.06 37.46
N VAL A 28 9.35 -5.13 37.35
CA VAL A 28 8.65 -5.91 36.34
C VAL A 28 8.34 -4.97 35.19
N VAL A 29 8.92 -5.22 34.04
CA VAL A 29 8.68 -4.47 32.81
C VAL A 29 7.78 -5.28 31.87
N ARG A 30 6.83 -4.61 31.23
CA ARG A 30 6.07 -5.24 30.15
C ARG A 30 6.98 -5.42 28.95
N GLN A 31 7.04 -6.63 28.45
CA GLN A 31 7.71 -6.90 27.19
C GLN A 31 6.74 -6.65 26.05
N THR A 32 7.13 -5.82 25.09
CA THR A 32 6.36 -5.51 23.88
C THR A 32 7.15 -5.96 22.66
N PRO A 33 6.48 -6.50 21.62
CA PRO A 33 7.16 -6.78 20.37
C PRO A 33 7.52 -5.46 19.69
N SER A 34 8.49 -5.49 18.79
CA SER A 34 8.84 -4.38 17.92
C SER A 34 8.96 -4.85 16.47
N VAL A 35 8.59 -4.00 15.52
CA VAL A 35 8.76 -4.26 14.10
C VAL A 35 10.03 -3.60 13.59
N ASN A 36 10.84 -4.35 12.84
CA ASN A 36 12.06 -3.87 12.20
C ASN A 36 11.93 -4.07 10.69
N TYR A 37 12.33 -3.10 9.90
CA TYR A 37 12.20 -3.16 8.45
C TYR A 37 13.34 -2.42 7.75
N SER A 38 13.65 -2.89 6.54
CA SER A 38 14.68 -2.36 5.66
C SER A 38 14.15 -2.34 4.23
N THR A 39 14.52 -1.32 3.47
CA THR A 39 14.12 -1.14 2.08
C THR A 39 15.32 -1.16 1.14
N HIS A 40 15.12 -1.72 -0.05
CA HIS A 40 16.03 -1.58 -1.18
C HIS A 40 15.56 -0.39 -2.01
N VAL A 41 16.45 0.60 -2.14
CA VAL A 41 16.17 1.87 -2.84
C VAL A 41 16.99 1.94 -4.11
N GLN A 42 16.39 2.44 -5.18
CA GLN A 42 17.07 2.70 -6.46
C GLN A 42 18.38 3.45 -6.26
N ASP A 43 19.47 2.99 -6.89
CA ASP A 43 20.82 3.56 -6.88
C ASP A 43 21.49 3.66 -5.49
N ILE A 44 20.84 3.17 -4.43
CA ILE A 44 21.37 3.14 -3.05
C ILE A 44 21.55 1.69 -2.58
N GLY A 45 20.63 0.78 -2.95
CA GLY A 45 20.64 -0.58 -2.46
C GLY A 45 19.91 -0.73 -1.12
N TRP A 46 20.24 -1.80 -0.37
CA TRP A 46 19.65 -2.08 0.93
C TRP A 46 20.11 -1.05 1.97
N GLN A 47 19.14 -0.42 2.61
CA GLN A 47 19.40 0.48 3.75
C GLN A 47 19.47 -0.31 5.07
N GLY A 48 19.98 0.32 6.12
CA GLY A 48 19.96 -0.23 7.47
C GLY A 48 18.53 -0.44 7.98
N TYR A 49 18.35 -1.40 8.90
CA TYR A 49 17.06 -1.60 9.57
C TYR A 49 16.69 -0.38 10.42
N VAL A 50 15.45 0.04 10.27
CA VAL A 50 14.77 0.97 11.17
C VAL A 50 13.63 0.26 11.88
N LYS A 51 13.00 0.87 12.88
CA LYS A 51 11.96 0.23 13.68
C LYS A 51 10.82 1.19 14.06
N ASP A 52 9.67 0.60 14.36
CA ASP A 52 8.54 1.19 15.09
C ASP A 52 8.19 2.63 14.69
N GLY A 53 7.77 2.84 13.45
CA GLY A 53 7.31 4.14 12.95
C GLY A 53 8.41 5.06 12.43
N SER A 54 9.66 4.58 12.39
CA SER A 54 10.75 5.32 11.73
C SER A 54 10.64 5.16 10.21
N THR A 55 11.03 6.17 9.45
CA THR A 55 10.99 6.13 7.99
C THR A 55 12.09 5.25 7.40
N ALA A 56 11.74 4.29 6.55
CA ALA A 56 12.66 3.56 5.66
C ALA A 56 12.41 3.99 4.22
N GLY A 57 13.46 4.16 3.44
CA GLY A 57 13.41 4.71 2.09
C GLY A 57 13.92 6.14 2.02
N THR A 58 13.44 6.89 1.04
CA THR A 58 13.81 8.30 0.82
C THR A 58 12.58 9.14 0.52
N THR A 59 12.59 10.43 0.87
CA THR A 59 11.58 11.39 0.47
C THR A 59 12.25 12.55 -0.26
N GLY A 60 11.59 13.11 -1.29
CA GLY A 60 12.10 14.23 -2.06
C GLY A 60 13.31 13.94 -2.96
N GLN A 61 13.72 12.68 -3.11
CA GLN A 61 14.86 12.27 -3.95
C GLN A 61 14.43 11.59 -5.25
N SER A 62 13.14 11.45 -5.48
CA SER A 62 12.57 10.77 -6.66
C SER A 62 13.12 9.35 -6.89
N LYS A 63 13.50 8.65 -5.82
CA LYS A 63 14.03 7.28 -5.88
C LYS A 63 12.95 6.27 -5.46
N ARG A 64 12.78 5.22 -6.28
CA ARG A 64 11.78 4.17 -6.01
C ARG A 64 12.26 3.18 -4.96
N LEU A 65 11.33 2.65 -4.20
CA LEU A 65 11.51 1.39 -3.50
C LEU A 65 11.42 0.24 -4.50
N GLU A 66 12.32 -0.72 -4.40
CA GLU A 66 12.38 -1.92 -5.25
C GLU A 66 12.07 -3.20 -4.47
N ALA A 67 12.41 -3.23 -3.19
CA ALA A 67 12.10 -4.35 -2.29
C ALA A 67 12.06 -3.90 -0.83
N ILE A 68 11.49 -4.77 0.01
CA ILE A 68 11.41 -4.60 1.46
C ILE A 68 11.65 -5.93 2.17
N ARG A 69 12.20 -5.85 3.38
CA ARG A 69 12.28 -6.92 4.37
C ARG A 69 11.70 -6.43 5.68
N ILE A 70 10.90 -7.26 6.32
CA ILE A 70 10.25 -6.93 7.59
C ILE A 70 10.38 -8.11 8.54
N LYS A 71 10.76 -7.85 9.79
CA LYS A 71 10.84 -8.85 10.86
C LYS A 71 10.33 -8.29 12.17
N LEU A 72 9.91 -9.19 13.04
CA LEU A 72 9.55 -8.90 14.42
C LEU A 72 10.68 -9.27 15.36
N SER A 73 10.92 -8.39 16.33
CA SER A 73 11.58 -8.77 17.60
C SER A 73 10.47 -9.03 18.61
N ASN A 74 10.10 -10.31 18.74
CA ASN A 74 9.03 -10.72 19.66
C ASN A 74 9.61 -11.10 21.01
N ASN A 75 9.53 -10.18 21.96
CA ASN A 75 9.97 -10.38 23.34
C ASN A 75 8.82 -10.81 24.25
N THR A 76 7.64 -11.12 23.69
CA THR A 76 6.47 -11.58 24.44
C THR A 76 6.33 -13.09 24.40
N SER A 77 5.39 -13.65 25.18
CA SER A 77 5.02 -15.06 25.10
C SER A 77 4.05 -15.39 23.97
N TYR A 78 3.52 -14.39 23.26
CA TYR A 78 2.54 -14.57 22.20
C TYR A 78 3.18 -15.24 20.98
N LYS A 79 2.50 -16.27 20.47
CA LYS A 79 2.85 -16.92 19.20
C LYS A 79 2.39 -16.07 18.03
N GLY A 80 3.05 -16.24 16.90
CA GLY A 80 2.68 -15.58 15.66
C GLY A 80 3.88 -14.97 14.94
N THR A 81 3.63 -14.44 13.77
CA THR A 81 4.64 -13.86 12.89
C THR A 81 4.08 -12.66 12.15
N ILE A 82 4.96 -11.97 11.43
CA ILE A 82 4.59 -10.91 10.47
C ILE A 82 4.61 -11.47 9.06
N GLN A 83 3.56 -11.18 8.31
CA GLN A 83 3.45 -11.50 6.90
C GLN A 83 3.23 -10.23 6.09
N TYR A 84 3.82 -10.16 4.91
CA TYR A 84 3.70 -9.01 4.01
C TYR A 84 3.80 -9.42 2.55
N GLN A 85 3.20 -8.63 1.68
CA GLN A 85 3.29 -8.77 0.22
C GLN A 85 3.34 -7.39 -0.42
N THR A 86 4.00 -7.29 -1.56
CA THR A 86 4.12 -6.06 -2.33
C THR A 86 3.49 -6.20 -3.71
N HIS A 87 2.90 -5.09 -4.18
CA HIS A 87 2.50 -4.91 -5.57
C HIS A 87 3.64 -4.26 -6.32
N ILE A 88 4.03 -4.87 -7.43
CA ILE A 88 5.20 -4.49 -8.23
C ILE A 88 4.77 -4.15 -9.64
N GLN A 89 5.41 -3.15 -10.20
CA GLN A 89 5.27 -2.78 -11.62
C GLN A 89 5.32 -3.99 -12.55
N ASP A 90 4.35 -4.13 -13.44
CA ASP A 90 4.21 -5.18 -14.47
C ASP A 90 4.14 -6.63 -13.94
N ILE A 91 4.11 -6.82 -12.62
CA ILE A 91 4.03 -8.13 -11.97
C ILE A 91 2.73 -8.27 -11.16
N GLY A 92 2.29 -7.18 -10.51
CA GLY A 92 1.16 -7.20 -9.60
C GLY A 92 1.54 -7.66 -8.18
N TRP A 93 0.56 -8.16 -7.44
CA TRP A 93 0.75 -8.66 -6.07
C TRP A 93 1.57 -9.94 -6.06
N GLN A 94 2.70 -9.92 -5.34
CA GLN A 94 3.48 -11.13 -5.06
C GLN A 94 2.80 -11.99 -3.98
N GLY A 95 3.25 -13.24 -3.82
CA GLY A 95 2.86 -14.08 -2.69
C GLY A 95 3.34 -13.50 -1.35
N TRP A 96 2.64 -13.85 -0.27
CA TRP A 96 2.99 -13.46 1.09
C TRP A 96 4.41 -13.93 1.46
N LYS A 97 5.19 -13.03 2.02
CA LYS A 97 6.52 -13.24 2.61
C LYS A 97 6.42 -13.11 4.12
N MET A 98 7.38 -13.67 4.84
CA MET A 98 7.40 -13.63 6.29
C MET A 98 8.85 -13.51 6.83
N ASN A 99 8.97 -13.01 8.04
CA ASN A 99 10.20 -13.08 8.83
C ASN A 99 11.48 -12.78 8.04
N ASP A 100 11.65 -11.56 7.57
CA ASP A 100 12.84 -11.10 6.87
C ASP A 100 13.05 -11.62 5.43
N GLU A 101 12.10 -12.36 4.87
CA GLU A 101 12.14 -12.71 3.44
C GLU A 101 11.97 -11.44 2.59
N MET A 102 12.65 -11.37 1.47
CA MET A 102 12.50 -10.25 0.54
C MET A 102 11.14 -10.30 -0.18
N SER A 103 10.39 -9.19 -0.12
CA SER A 103 9.25 -8.91 -1.00
C SER A 103 9.60 -7.74 -1.90
N GLY A 104 9.41 -7.90 -3.21
CA GLY A 104 9.88 -6.96 -4.21
C GLY A 104 10.83 -7.61 -5.21
N THR A 105 11.62 -6.81 -5.89
CA THR A 105 12.66 -7.25 -6.83
C THR A 105 13.99 -6.57 -6.51
N SER A 106 15.09 -7.20 -6.91
CA SER A 106 16.43 -6.60 -6.85
C SER A 106 17.09 -6.74 -8.22
N GLY A 107 17.72 -5.67 -8.71
CA GLY A 107 18.39 -5.66 -10.02
C GLY A 107 17.46 -5.67 -11.25
N GLN A 108 16.15 -5.53 -11.07
CA GLN A 108 15.17 -5.55 -12.17
C GLN A 108 14.60 -4.15 -12.49
N SER A 109 15.03 -3.13 -11.79
CA SER A 109 14.57 -1.74 -11.97
C SER A 109 13.05 -1.57 -11.89
N LYS A 110 12.34 -2.47 -11.16
CA LYS A 110 10.88 -2.41 -10.97
C LYS A 110 10.54 -1.74 -9.64
N ARG A 111 9.57 -0.83 -9.69
CA ARG A 111 9.10 -0.11 -8.52
C ARG A 111 8.10 -0.92 -7.72
N LEU A 112 8.09 -0.72 -6.42
CA LEU A 112 6.93 -1.05 -5.58
C LEU A 112 5.84 0.02 -5.77
N GLU A 113 4.59 -0.42 -5.84
CA GLU A 113 3.42 0.43 -6.01
C GLU A 113 2.48 0.38 -4.80
N ALA A 114 2.41 -0.77 -4.11
CA ALA A 114 1.63 -0.93 -2.89
C ALA A 114 2.19 -2.05 -2.01
N ILE A 115 1.72 -2.09 -0.75
CA ILE A 115 2.07 -3.10 0.24
C ILE A 115 0.88 -3.47 1.10
N ARG A 116 0.87 -4.71 1.58
CA ARG A 116 -0.01 -5.22 2.65
C ARG A 116 0.84 -5.87 3.71
N ILE A 117 0.50 -5.64 4.97
CA ILE A 117 1.22 -6.20 6.13
C ILE A 117 0.20 -6.68 7.15
N LYS A 118 0.40 -7.87 7.70
CA LYS A 118 -0.45 -8.43 8.77
C LYS A 118 0.35 -9.21 9.77
N LEU A 119 -0.20 -9.36 10.95
CA LEU A 119 0.24 -10.30 11.97
C LEU A 119 -0.55 -11.59 11.87
N THR A 120 -0.05 -12.67 12.47
CA THR A 120 -0.75 -13.95 12.60
C THR A 120 -0.92 -14.35 14.06
N ASP A 121 -1.80 -15.30 14.31
CA ASP A 121 -2.02 -15.99 15.58
C ASP A 121 -2.23 -15.03 16.77
N GLU A 122 -1.73 -15.37 17.95
CA GLU A 122 -1.88 -14.59 19.18
C GLU A 122 -1.35 -13.15 19.07
N LEU A 123 -0.33 -12.92 18.21
CA LEU A 123 0.13 -11.55 17.94
C LEU A 123 -0.95 -10.70 17.28
N ALA A 124 -1.74 -11.26 16.35
CA ALA A 124 -2.84 -10.56 15.67
C ALA A 124 -4.03 -10.29 16.62
N GLU A 125 -4.19 -11.11 17.67
CA GLU A 125 -5.22 -10.92 18.69
C GLU A 125 -4.86 -9.81 19.69
N ASN A 126 -3.56 -9.60 19.93
CA ASN A 126 -3.06 -8.68 20.96
C ASN A 126 -2.50 -7.37 20.41
N TYR A 127 -2.19 -7.29 19.11
CA TYR A 127 -1.65 -6.11 18.45
C TYR A 127 -2.31 -5.84 17.11
N ASP A 128 -2.39 -4.57 16.75
CA ASP A 128 -2.66 -4.08 15.40
C ASP A 128 -1.35 -3.61 14.77
N ILE A 129 -1.13 -3.93 13.51
CA ILE A 129 0.00 -3.42 12.74
C ILE A 129 -0.49 -2.33 11.78
N TYR A 130 0.03 -1.13 11.93
CA TYR A 130 -0.23 0.02 11.09
C TYR A 130 0.96 0.29 10.18
N TYR A 131 0.68 0.74 8.97
CA TYR A 131 1.71 1.13 8.01
C TYR A 131 1.18 2.18 7.05
N ARG A 132 2.07 3.07 6.62
CA ARG A 132 1.81 4.05 5.57
C ARG A 132 2.99 4.16 4.64
N VAL A 133 2.75 4.66 3.44
CA VAL A 133 3.78 4.82 2.42
C VAL A 133 3.81 6.26 1.88
N HIS A 134 4.99 6.68 1.47
CA HIS A 134 5.18 7.88 0.66
C HIS A 134 5.14 7.46 -0.81
N ALA A 135 4.17 7.98 -1.56
CA ALA A 135 3.97 7.68 -2.97
C ALA A 135 4.26 8.92 -3.83
N GLN A 136 4.84 8.69 -5.00
CA GLN A 136 5.07 9.73 -5.99
C GLN A 136 3.79 10.56 -6.21
N GLU A 137 3.91 11.89 -6.33
CA GLU A 137 2.84 12.89 -6.54
C GLU A 137 1.85 13.03 -5.37
N PHE A 138 1.73 12.03 -4.50
CA PHE A 138 0.78 12.07 -3.38
C PHE A 138 1.44 12.41 -2.05
N GLY A 139 2.76 12.18 -1.91
CA GLY A 139 3.43 12.28 -0.62
C GLY A 139 3.01 11.15 0.34
N TRP A 140 2.95 11.42 1.64
CA TRP A 140 2.51 10.47 2.63
C TRP A 140 1.00 10.21 2.53
N LEU A 141 0.63 8.97 2.27
CA LEU A 141 -0.75 8.49 2.34
C LEU A 141 -1.17 8.22 3.79
N GLY A 142 -2.45 7.91 4.01
CA GLY A 142 -2.97 7.52 5.30
C GLY A 142 -2.41 6.19 5.80
N TRP A 143 -2.71 5.86 7.06
CA TRP A 143 -2.32 4.59 7.67
C TRP A 143 -3.31 3.48 7.33
N ALA A 144 -2.83 2.43 6.70
CA ALA A 144 -3.51 1.15 6.57
C ALA A 144 -3.21 0.25 7.76
N LYS A 145 -4.02 -0.79 7.99
CA LYS A 145 -3.80 -1.75 9.08
C LYS A 145 -4.12 -3.19 8.67
N ASN A 146 -3.49 -4.15 9.33
CA ASN A 146 -3.89 -5.56 9.40
C ASN A 146 -4.22 -6.22 8.05
N GLY A 147 -3.42 -5.99 7.03
CA GLY A 147 -3.60 -6.59 5.70
C GLY A 147 -4.35 -5.72 4.69
N GLU A 148 -4.82 -4.53 5.07
CA GLU A 148 -5.33 -3.53 4.14
C GLU A 148 -4.23 -3.09 3.16
N SER A 149 -4.59 -2.58 2.01
CA SER A 149 -3.61 -2.06 1.05
C SER A 149 -3.14 -0.66 1.45
N ALA A 150 -1.84 -0.39 1.34
CA ALA A 150 -1.25 0.94 1.39
C ALA A 150 -0.47 1.21 0.10
N GLY A 151 -0.67 2.37 -0.53
CA GLY A 151 0.00 2.72 -1.78
C GLY A 151 -0.95 3.07 -2.91
N THR A 152 -0.55 2.73 -4.13
CA THR A 152 -1.31 3.05 -5.34
C THR A 152 -1.46 1.84 -6.25
N ALA A 153 -2.51 1.84 -7.10
CA ALA A 153 -2.64 0.91 -8.21
C ALA A 153 -3.21 1.61 -9.43
N GLY A 154 -2.68 1.28 -10.63
CA GLY A 154 -3.08 1.89 -11.89
C GLY A 154 -2.55 3.31 -12.14
N TYR A 155 -1.81 3.89 -11.21
CA TYR A 155 -1.18 5.21 -11.36
C TYR A 155 0.19 5.15 -12.01
N SER A 156 0.84 4.00 -12.00
CA SER A 156 2.26 3.87 -12.36
C SER A 156 3.18 4.73 -11.47
N TYR A 157 2.78 4.98 -10.24
CA TYR A 157 3.52 5.76 -9.25
C TYR A 157 4.33 4.85 -8.33
N ARG A 158 5.56 5.23 -8.08
CA ARG A 158 6.47 4.50 -7.19
C ARG A 158 6.18 4.80 -5.73
N LEU A 159 6.43 3.83 -4.88
CA LEU A 159 6.67 4.08 -3.47
C LEU A 159 8.10 4.59 -3.27
N GLU A 160 8.29 5.54 -2.38
CA GLU A 160 9.57 6.17 -2.07
C GLU A 160 10.03 5.91 -0.64
N ALA A 161 9.07 5.79 0.30
CA ALA A 161 9.34 5.48 1.70
C ALA A 161 8.17 4.75 2.35
N ILE A 162 8.42 4.15 3.52
CA ILE A 162 7.45 3.45 4.34
C ILE A 162 7.71 3.69 5.82
N GLU A 163 6.63 3.73 6.60
CA GLU A 163 6.63 3.64 8.06
C GLU A 163 5.73 2.48 8.50
N VAL A 164 6.20 1.69 9.46
CA VAL A 164 5.44 0.55 10.01
C VAL A 164 5.49 0.62 11.53
N LYS A 165 4.35 0.44 12.20
CA LYS A 165 4.22 0.58 13.64
C LYS A 165 3.28 -0.46 14.24
N LEU A 166 3.72 -1.07 15.34
CA LEU A 166 2.87 -1.90 16.19
C LEU A 166 2.13 -1.02 17.21
N VAL A 167 0.86 -1.35 17.41
CA VAL A 167 -0.01 -0.74 18.43
C VAL A 167 -0.72 -1.85 19.17
N GLU A 168 -0.96 -1.71 20.47
CA GLU A 168 -1.79 -2.68 21.21
C GLU A 168 -3.18 -2.77 20.56
N LYS A 169 -3.78 -3.95 20.62
CA LYS A 169 -5.08 -4.23 19.99
C LYS A 169 -6.13 -3.20 20.37
N GLY A 170 -6.76 -2.60 19.36
CA GLY A 170 -7.77 -1.55 19.54
C GLY A 170 -7.21 -0.19 19.95
N GLY A 171 -5.87 -0.03 20.04
CA GLY A 171 -5.24 1.25 20.31
C GLY A 171 -5.41 2.26 19.18
N LYS A 172 -5.16 3.53 19.49
CA LYS A 172 -5.32 4.62 18.53
C LYS A 172 -4.35 4.49 17.35
N ALA A 173 -4.86 4.70 16.14
CA ALA A 173 -4.02 4.78 14.94
C ALA A 173 -2.95 5.87 15.07
N PRO A 174 -1.74 5.69 14.49
CA PRO A 174 -0.66 6.66 14.57
C PRO A 174 -0.95 8.00 13.88
N GLY A 175 -1.96 8.05 13.02
CA GLY A 175 -2.39 9.23 12.28
C GLY A 175 -3.68 8.97 11.50
N SER A 176 -3.98 9.84 10.51
CA SER A 176 -5.14 9.66 9.63
C SER A 176 -5.07 8.32 8.89
N THR A 177 -6.19 7.62 8.83
CA THR A 177 -6.35 6.38 8.05
C THR A 177 -7.04 6.60 6.71
N GLN A 178 -7.40 7.83 6.38
CA GLN A 178 -8.03 8.16 5.11
C GLN A 178 -7.01 8.06 3.97
N ASP A 179 -7.49 7.61 2.81
CA ASP A 179 -6.67 7.52 1.59
C ASP A 179 -5.36 6.71 1.74
N ALA A 180 -5.36 5.67 2.55
CA ALA A 180 -4.20 4.78 2.68
C ALA A 180 -3.86 4.07 1.36
N TYR A 181 -4.87 3.86 0.50
CA TYR A 181 -4.73 3.21 -0.79
C TYR A 181 -5.54 3.97 -1.85
N ARG A 182 -4.90 4.30 -2.96
CA ARG A 182 -5.50 4.95 -4.11
C ARG A 182 -5.42 4.04 -5.33
N GLN A 183 -6.57 3.77 -5.95
CA GLN A 183 -6.66 2.91 -7.11
C GLN A 183 -7.40 3.61 -8.24
N ARG A 184 -6.91 3.45 -9.46
CA ARG A 184 -7.62 3.76 -10.69
C ARG A 184 -8.35 2.51 -11.17
N TYR A 185 -9.63 2.68 -11.51
CA TYR A 185 -10.51 1.57 -11.92
C TYR A 185 -10.74 1.53 -13.42
N VAL A 186 -10.97 2.69 -14.04
CA VAL A 186 -11.30 2.81 -15.46
C VAL A 186 -10.38 3.83 -16.12
N SER A 187 -9.86 3.49 -17.28
CA SER A 187 -9.14 4.39 -18.16
C SER A 187 -9.89 4.52 -19.49
N TYR A 188 -9.88 5.67 -20.08
CA TYR A 188 -10.54 5.93 -21.36
C TYR A 188 -9.83 7.01 -22.16
N GLN A 189 -9.98 6.91 -23.48
CA GLN A 189 -9.53 7.91 -24.45
C GLN A 189 -10.67 8.25 -25.39
N THR A 190 -10.68 9.49 -25.87
CA THR A 190 -11.63 9.96 -26.86
C THR A 190 -10.91 10.44 -28.12
N HIS A 191 -11.52 10.14 -29.27
CA HIS A 191 -11.13 10.70 -30.57
C HIS A 191 -12.01 11.89 -30.86
N VAL A 192 -11.39 13.05 -31.06
CA VAL A 192 -12.08 14.32 -31.28
C VAL A 192 -11.75 14.85 -32.66
N GLN A 193 -12.76 15.44 -33.33
CA GLN A 193 -12.64 16.07 -34.64
C GLN A 193 -11.44 17.03 -34.70
N ASP A 194 -10.61 16.90 -35.75
CA ASP A 194 -9.42 17.73 -36.04
C ASP A 194 -8.30 17.68 -34.98
N ILE A 195 -8.47 16.88 -33.90
CA ILE A 195 -7.47 16.71 -32.83
C ILE A 195 -6.97 15.28 -32.86
N GLY A 196 -7.83 14.30 -33.13
CA GLY A 196 -7.50 12.88 -33.03
C GLY A 196 -7.66 12.32 -31.63
N TRP A 197 -6.95 11.22 -31.32
CA TRP A 197 -6.94 10.60 -30.01
C TRP A 197 -6.28 11.51 -28.98
N GLN A 198 -7.03 11.80 -27.92
CA GLN A 198 -6.52 12.58 -26.79
C GLN A 198 -5.77 11.72 -25.77
N GLY A 199 -5.14 12.35 -24.81
CA GLY A 199 -4.49 11.65 -23.70
C GLY A 199 -5.47 10.79 -22.88
N ILE A 200 -4.96 9.71 -22.28
CA ILE A 200 -5.75 8.83 -21.40
C ILE A 200 -6.28 9.61 -20.20
N LYS A 201 -7.54 9.39 -19.88
CA LYS A 201 -8.26 9.90 -18.71
C LYS A 201 -8.68 8.76 -17.81
N TYR A 202 -8.98 9.06 -16.55
CA TYR A 202 -9.28 8.06 -15.53
C TYR A 202 -10.46 8.48 -14.65
N ASP A 203 -11.26 7.51 -14.23
CA ASP A 203 -12.20 7.60 -13.10
C ASP A 203 -12.97 8.94 -12.96
N GLY A 204 -13.67 9.37 -14.02
CA GLY A 204 -14.49 10.59 -14.01
C GLY A 204 -13.76 11.87 -14.44
N GLU A 205 -12.49 11.79 -14.82
CA GLU A 205 -11.81 12.94 -15.46
C GLU A 205 -12.49 13.27 -16.80
N GLU A 206 -12.62 14.55 -17.15
CA GLU A 206 -13.22 14.98 -18.41
C GLU A 206 -12.36 14.53 -19.61
N ALA A 207 -12.99 13.85 -20.57
CA ALA A 207 -12.40 13.47 -21.85
C ALA A 207 -13.21 14.07 -22.99
N GLY A 208 -12.53 14.63 -23.97
CA GLY A 208 -13.15 15.37 -25.05
C GLY A 208 -12.78 16.85 -25.01
N THR A 209 -13.62 17.68 -25.59
CA THR A 209 -13.45 19.14 -25.58
C THR A 209 -14.74 19.80 -25.14
N SER A 210 -14.64 20.87 -24.36
CA SER A 210 -15.75 21.71 -23.95
C SER A 210 -15.62 23.10 -24.64
N GLY A 211 -16.74 23.66 -25.15
CA GLY A 211 -16.77 25.00 -25.74
C GLY A 211 -16.09 25.17 -27.10
N GLN A 212 -15.61 24.09 -27.73
CA GLN A 212 -14.85 24.14 -28.99
C GLN A 212 -15.68 23.73 -30.22
N SER A 213 -16.96 23.41 -30.04
CA SER A 213 -17.85 22.94 -31.11
C SER A 213 -17.29 21.77 -31.94
N LYS A 214 -16.43 20.94 -31.33
CA LYS A 214 -15.86 19.75 -31.97
C LYS A 214 -16.63 18.51 -31.54
N ARG A 215 -16.90 17.63 -32.51
CA ARG A 215 -17.60 16.37 -32.24
C ARG A 215 -16.67 15.33 -31.65
N LEU A 216 -17.21 14.52 -30.77
CA LEU A 216 -16.62 13.27 -30.33
C LEU A 216 -16.90 12.19 -31.39
N GLU A 217 -15.89 11.49 -31.89
CA GLU A 217 -16.00 10.55 -32.99
C GLU A 217 -15.83 9.09 -32.57
N ALA A 218 -14.98 8.83 -31.55
CA ALA A 218 -14.79 7.50 -31.00
C ALA A 218 -14.32 7.56 -29.54
N ILE A 219 -14.47 6.44 -28.87
CA ILE A 219 -14.01 6.21 -27.50
C ILE A 219 -13.39 4.81 -27.39
N ASN A 220 -12.39 4.64 -26.55
CA ASN A 220 -11.99 3.36 -26.00
C ASN A 220 -11.99 3.42 -24.47
N ILE A 221 -12.37 2.31 -23.83
CA ILE A 221 -12.47 2.21 -22.37
C ILE A 221 -11.82 0.90 -21.93
N SER A 222 -10.99 0.95 -20.88
CA SER A 222 -10.32 -0.21 -20.31
C SER A 222 -10.41 -0.22 -18.80
N LEU A 223 -10.37 -1.41 -18.20
CA LEU A 223 -10.13 -1.52 -16.76
C LEU A 223 -8.64 -1.23 -16.48
N SER A 224 -8.39 -0.39 -15.49
CA SER A 224 -7.05 -0.07 -15.02
C SER A 224 -6.72 -0.95 -13.82
N ASN A 225 -5.78 -1.88 -13.99
CA ASN A 225 -5.27 -2.74 -12.93
C ASN A 225 -6.39 -3.37 -12.07
N PRO A 226 -7.27 -4.19 -12.65
CA PRO A 226 -8.40 -4.76 -11.93
C PRO A 226 -7.91 -5.70 -10.81
N LEU A 227 -8.45 -5.53 -9.61
CA LEU A 227 -8.21 -6.45 -8.49
C LEU A 227 -8.81 -7.84 -8.74
N TYR A 228 -9.78 -7.90 -9.64
CA TYR A 228 -10.49 -9.11 -10.04
C TYR A 228 -10.42 -9.28 -11.55
N SER A 229 -10.45 -10.51 -12.02
CA SER A 229 -10.61 -10.79 -13.44
C SER A 229 -11.99 -10.30 -13.90
N GLY A 230 -12.02 -9.59 -15.03
CA GLY A 230 -13.25 -9.05 -15.59
C GLY A 230 -13.00 -8.28 -16.86
N SER A 231 -14.06 -7.87 -17.51
CA SER A 231 -14.03 -7.00 -18.68
C SER A 231 -14.99 -5.83 -18.50
N ILE A 232 -14.69 -4.73 -19.16
CA ILE A 232 -15.65 -3.67 -19.37
C ILE A 232 -16.15 -3.78 -20.80
N GLU A 233 -17.47 -3.76 -20.99
CA GLU A 233 -18.11 -3.79 -22.29
C GLU A 233 -18.89 -2.50 -22.51
N TYR A 234 -18.82 -1.96 -23.72
CA TYR A 234 -19.46 -0.71 -24.10
C TYR A 234 -19.82 -0.69 -25.57
N GLN A 235 -20.81 0.11 -25.90
CA GLN A 235 -21.21 0.38 -27.29
C GLN A 235 -21.51 1.86 -27.45
N THR A 236 -21.48 2.36 -28.69
CA THR A 236 -21.78 3.73 -29.03
C THR A 236 -22.85 3.82 -30.08
N HIS A 237 -23.71 4.85 -29.98
CA HIS A 237 -24.57 5.28 -31.08
C HIS A 237 -23.80 6.30 -31.93
N VAL A 238 -23.80 6.09 -33.24
CA VAL A 238 -23.05 6.90 -34.19
C VAL A 238 -24.01 7.51 -35.19
N GLN A 239 -23.86 8.78 -35.49
CA GLN A 239 -24.65 9.53 -36.45
C GLN A 239 -24.77 8.77 -37.79
N ASP A 240 -26.00 8.64 -38.31
CA ASP A 240 -26.36 7.96 -39.57
C ASP A 240 -25.97 6.44 -39.64
N ILE A 241 -25.47 5.85 -38.55
CA ILE A 241 -25.12 4.44 -38.48
C ILE A 241 -25.98 3.72 -37.41
N GLY A 242 -26.27 4.41 -36.31
CA GLY A 242 -26.99 3.82 -35.17
C GLY A 242 -26.07 3.13 -34.18
N TRP A 243 -26.66 2.26 -33.31
CA TRP A 243 -25.94 1.50 -32.32
C TRP A 243 -24.95 0.51 -32.97
N GLN A 244 -23.68 0.62 -32.60
CA GLN A 244 -22.67 -0.32 -33.03
C GLN A 244 -22.65 -1.58 -32.15
N GLY A 245 -21.99 -2.63 -32.62
CA GLY A 245 -21.78 -3.83 -31.79
C GLY A 245 -20.95 -3.54 -30.54
N TRP A 246 -21.15 -4.34 -29.50
CA TRP A 246 -20.41 -4.27 -28.26
C TRP A 246 -18.89 -4.37 -28.46
N LYS A 247 -18.16 -3.56 -27.76
CA LYS A 247 -16.69 -3.52 -27.68
C LYS A 247 -16.25 -3.83 -26.27
N ALA A 248 -15.04 -4.34 -26.10
CA ALA A 248 -14.51 -4.67 -24.80
C ALA A 248 -13.04 -4.22 -24.66
N ASN A 249 -12.65 -3.91 -23.43
CA ASN A 249 -11.26 -3.75 -22.99
C ASN A 249 -10.36 -2.97 -23.98
N GLY A 250 -10.63 -1.72 -24.21
CA GLY A 250 -9.83 -0.80 -25.02
C GLY A 250 -10.08 -0.89 -26.55
N GLN A 251 -11.00 -1.72 -27.00
CA GLN A 251 -11.42 -1.72 -28.40
C GLN A 251 -12.10 -0.41 -28.75
N MET A 252 -11.87 0.12 -29.93
CA MET A 252 -12.53 1.34 -30.39
C MET A 252 -14.03 1.12 -30.63
N ALA A 253 -14.86 1.98 -30.02
CA ALA A 253 -16.27 2.15 -30.35
C ALA A 253 -16.47 3.56 -30.94
N GLY A 254 -17.21 3.64 -32.05
CA GLY A 254 -17.34 4.85 -32.84
C GLY A 254 -16.65 4.73 -34.20
N THR A 255 -16.31 5.86 -34.78
CA THR A 255 -15.65 5.94 -36.09
C THR A 255 -14.45 6.87 -36.05
N SER A 256 -13.49 6.66 -36.94
CA SER A 256 -12.37 7.57 -37.14
C SER A 256 -12.26 7.89 -38.62
N GLY A 257 -12.06 9.17 -38.97
CA GLY A 257 -11.93 9.64 -40.33
C GLY A 257 -13.24 9.63 -41.19
N GLN A 258 -14.41 9.37 -40.57
CA GLN A 258 -15.70 9.32 -41.22
C GLN A 258 -16.56 10.59 -41.01
N SER A 259 -16.05 11.54 -40.26
CA SER A 259 -16.76 12.80 -39.93
C SER A 259 -18.12 12.59 -39.27
N LYS A 260 -18.30 11.49 -38.52
CA LYS A 260 -19.53 11.15 -37.78
C LYS A 260 -19.32 11.31 -36.29
N ARG A 261 -20.35 11.84 -35.59
CA ARG A 261 -20.29 12.03 -34.15
C ARG A 261 -20.89 10.84 -33.39
N LEU A 262 -20.45 10.67 -32.16
CA LEU A 262 -21.17 9.88 -31.17
C LEU A 262 -22.42 10.65 -30.70
N GLU A 263 -23.54 9.96 -30.50
CA GLU A 263 -24.84 10.48 -30.05
C GLU A 263 -25.38 9.77 -28.82
#